data_edd9e4a931ddb6c80ca9e10dff683685
#
_entry.id   edd9e4a931ddb6c80ca9e10dff683685
#
_cell.length_a   1.000
_cell.length_b   1.000
_cell.length_c   1.000
_cell.angle_alpha   90.00
_cell.angle_beta   90.00
_cell.angle_gamma   90.00
#
_symmetry.space_group_name_H-M   'P 1'
#
loop_
_entity.id
_entity.type
_entity.pdbx_description
1 polymer ?
#
loop_
_entity_poly.entity_id
_entity_poly.type
_entity_poly.pdbx_seq_one_letter_code
_entity_poly.pdbx_strand_id
1 'polypeptide(L)'
;MTLARVIEALLFSAPKPLSIRELAAAIKGAGTEDELSPNEFARVTEGEIVAALEQLRIDYVQEQRAFQIIEKAEGWQLVTDPAFASWVRQLFPLAKPARLTAPGLETLAIIAYRQPITRADVEAVRGVNIDGVLQTLMERGLVKIVGRAEIPGRPLLYETTQFFLDHFGLRSLDELPNVEELRTRHLPVAGPPSQPAVPAATANSG
;
A
#
# COMPACT_ATOMS: atom_id res chain seq x y z
N MET A 1 -0.74 36.29 -1.30
CA MET A 1 -0.25 34.90 -1.47
C MET A 1 -1.45 34.02 -1.78
N THR A 2 -1.32 32.89 -2.53
CA THR A 2 -2.49 32.04 -2.81
C THR A 2 -2.40 30.74 -2.00
N LEU A 3 -3.54 30.14 -1.63
CA LEU A 3 -3.61 28.87 -0.92
C LEU A 3 -2.86 27.76 -1.70
N ALA A 4 -3.02 27.72 -3.01
CA ALA A 4 -2.34 26.76 -3.87
C ALA A 4 -0.81 26.82 -3.73
N ARG A 5 -0.20 27.99 -3.71
CA ARG A 5 1.25 28.16 -3.53
C ARG A 5 1.73 27.75 -2.14
N VAL A 6 0.90 27.95 -1.11
CA VAL A 6 1.21 27.47 0.25
C VAL A 6 1.22 25.95 0.27
N ILE A 7 0.21 25.30 -0.32
CA ILE A 7 0.12 23.84 -0.42
C ILE A 7 1.30 23.29 -1.23
N GLU A 8 1.63 23.91 -2.36
CA GLU A 8 2.78 23.53 -3.18
C GLU A 8 4.10 23.52 -2.37
N ALA A 9 4.33 24.58 -1.58
CA ALA A 9 5.52 24.68 -0.73
C ALA A 9 5.55 23.60 0.37
N LEU A 10 4.41 23.30 0.98
CA LEU A 10 4.28 22.24 1.99
C LEU A 10 4.59 20.86 1.39
N LEU A 11 3.99 20.54 0.24
CA LEU A 11 4.23 19.28 -0.45
C LEU A 11 5.67 19.14 -0.93
N PHE A 12 6.30 20.22 -1.39
CA PHE A 12 7.71 20.23 -1.78
C PHE A 12 8.64 19.94 -0.61
N SER A 13 8.32 20.49 0.57
CA SER A 13 9.14 20.35 1.77
C SER A 13 8.91 19.03 2.52
N ALA A 14 7.82 18.33 2.24
CA ALA A 14 7.41 17.16 2.98
C ALA A 14 8.20 15.90 2.54
N PRO A 15 8.80 15.14 3.47
CA PRO A 15 9.51 13.90 3.15
C PRO A 15 8.57 12.71 2.92
N LYS A 16 7.29 12.84 3.26
CA LYS A 16 6.24 11.81 3.15
C LYS A 16 4.94 12.42 2.63
N PRO A 17 3.97 11.60 2.17
CA PRO A 17 2.63 12.10 1.84
C PRO A 17 2.01 12.86 3.00
N LEU A 18 1.26 13.91 2.70
CA LEU A 18 0.53 14.70 3.69
C LEU A 18 -0.98 14.49 3.53
N SER A 19 -1.65 14.09 4.59
CA SER A 19 -3.11 14.04 4.64
C SER A 19 -3.72 15.45 4.61
N ILE A 20 -4.99 15.55 4.20
CA ILE A 20 -5.73 16.83 4.22
C ILE A 20 -5.70 17.47 5.62
N ARG A 21 -5.78 16.65 6.68
CA ARG A 21 -5.71 17.13 8.07
C ARG A 21 -4.35 17.70 8.43
N GLU A 22 -3.25 17.04 8.00
CA GLU A 22 -1.90 17.56 8.22
C GLU A 22 -1.65 18.86 7.46
N LEU A 23 -2.13 18.97 6.21
CA LEU A 23 -2.10 20.21 5.44
C LEU A 23 -2.89 21.32 6.15
N ALA A 24 -4.13 21.02 6.58
CA ALA A 24 -4.96 22.00 7.29
C ALA A 24 -4.31 22.47 8.61
N ALA A 25 -3.71 21.55 9.36
CA ALA A 25 -3.01 21.87 10.60
C ALA A 25 -1.78 22.77 10.34
N ALA A 26 -0.97 22.45 9.34
CA ALA A 26 0.20 23.24 8.97
C ALA A 26 -0.18 24.64 8.48
N ILE A 27 -1.22 24.74 7.63
CA ILE A 27 -1.69 26.02 7.09
C ILE A 27 -2.27 26.91 8.19
N LYS A 28 -3.10 26.36 9.10
CA LYS A 28 -3.70 27.13 10.21
C LYS A 28 -2.68 27.49 11.28
N GLY A 29 -1.67 26.67 11.49
CA GLY A 29 -0.61 26.92 12.48
C GLY A 29 0.42 27.95 12.04
N ALA A 30 0.49 28.25 10.74
CA ALA A 30 1.39 29.27 10.25
C ALA A 30 0.99 30.67 10.77
N GLY A 31 1.93 31.46 11.27
CA GLY A 31 1.69 32.82 11.75
C GLY A 31 1.40 32.95 13.25
N THR A 32 1.52 31.86 14.03
CA THR A 32 1.41 31.94 15.50
C THR A 32 2.67 32.51 16.16
N GLU A 33 3.80 32.54 15.44
CA GLU A 33 5.07 33.05 15.95
C GLU A 33 5.31 34.54 15.66
N ASP A 34 4.57 35.14 14.73
CA ASP A 34 4.72 36.54 14.34
C ASP A 34 3.38 37.29 14.47
N GLU A 35 3.17 37.97 15.60
CA GLU A 35 1.93 38.74 15.89
C GLU A 35 1.64 39.88 14.88
N LEU A 36 2.58 40.17 13.96
CA LEU A 36 2.52 41.29 13.05
C LEU A 36 1.83 40.98 11.70
N SER A 37 1.60 39.72 11.36
CA SER A 37 0.93 39.33 10.11
C SER A 37 -0.15 38.29 10.34
N PRO A 38 -1.43 38.65 10.27
CA PRO A 38 -2.51 37.68 10.43
C PRO A 38 -2.45 36.62 9.33
N ASN A 39 -2.58 35.35 9.71
CA ASN A 39 -2.65 34.26 8.76
C ASN A 39 -3.91 34.35 7.91
N GLU A 40 -3.76 34.69 6.62
CA GLU A 40 -4.86 34.80 5.65
C GLU A 40 -5.69 33.49 5.55
N PHE A 41 -5.07 32.33 5.86
CA PHE A 41 -5.67 31.00 5.72
C PHE A 41 -6.03 30.35 7.06
N ALA A 42 -6.07 31.11 8.16
CA ALA A 42 -6.41 30.57 9.49
C ALA A 42 -7.78 29.87 9.55
N ARG A 43 -8.70 30.21 8.65
CA ARG A 43 -10.06 29.64 8.57
C ARG A 43 -10.26 28.71 7.39
N VAL A 44 -9.19 28.30 6.70
CA VAL A 44 -9.28 27.40 5.54
C VAL A 44 -10.01 26.11 5.91
N THR A 45 -10.89 25.67 5.04
CA THR A 45 -11.63 24.42 5.16
C THR A 45 -10.91 23.29 4.42
N GLU A 46 -11.17 22.05 4.82
CA GLU A 46 -10.64 20.86 4.10
C GLU A 46 -11.09 20.84 2.63
N GLY A 47 -12.32 21.27 2.34
CA GLY A 47 -12.84 21.37 0.98
C GLY A 47 -12.06 22.35 0.09
N GLU A 48 -11.67 23.51 0.63
CA GLU A 48 -10.84 24.48 -0.09
C GLU A 48 -9.43 23.93 -0.36
N ILE A 49 -8.88 23.15 0.58
CA ILE A 49 -7.58 22.48 0.39
C ILE A 49 -7.67 21.44 -0.73
N VAL A 50 -8.71 20.61 -0.74
CA VAL A 50 -8.95 19.61 -1.80
C VAL A 50 -9.10 20.29 -3.16
N ALA A 51 -9.91 21.36 -3.23
CA ALA A 51 -10.10 22.12 -4.47
C ALA A 51 -8.78 22.71 -4.99
N ALA A 52 -7.95 23.25 -4.10
CA ALA A 52 -6.65 23.81 -4.45
C ALA A 52 -5.65 22.74 -4.91
N LEU A 53 -5.66 21.54 -4.32
CA LEU A 53 -4.84 20.39 -4.74
C LEU A 53 -5.22 19.90 -6.14
N GLU A 54 -6.53 19.77 -6.41
CA GLU A 54 -7.02 19.37 -7.73
C GLU A 54 -6.67 20.41 -8.80
N GLN A 55 -6.79 21.71 -8.48
CA GLN A 55 -6.40 22.77 -9.39
C GLN A 55 -4.89 22.72 -9.70
N LEU A 56 -4.04 22.57 -8.68
CA LEU A 56 -2.59 22.40 -8.86
C LEU A 56 -2.25 21.20 -9.74
N ARG A 57 -2.96 20.08 -9.56
CA ARG A 57 -2.77 18.88 -10.38
C ARG A 57 -3.08 19.15 -11.86
N ILE A 58 -4.16 19.88 -12.13
CA ILE A 58 -4.55 20.27 -13.49
C ILE A 58 -3.51 21.23 -14.09
N ASP A 59 -3.10 22.24 -13.33
CA ASP A 59 -2.13 23.25 -13.78
C ASP A 59 -0.79 22.58 -14.15
N TYR A 60 -0.31 21.64 -13.34
CA TYR A 60 0.94 20.93 -13.59
C TYR A 60 0.91 20.10 -14.87
N VAL A 61 -0.23 19.46 -15.16
CA VAL A 61 -0.42 18.71 -16.42
C VAL A 61 -0.46 19.67 -17.60
N GLN A 62 -1.17 20.79 -17.51
CA GLN A 62 -1.29 21.78 -18.58
C GLN A 62 0.04 22.47 -18.88
N GLU A 63 0.82 22.76 -17.85
CA GLU A 63 2.14 23.38 -17.96
C GLU A 63 3.26 22.37 -18.30
N GLN A 64 2.92 21.08 -18.46
CA GLN A 64 3.88 20.00 -18.74
C GLN A 64 5.07 20.00 -17.77
N ARG A 65 4.80 20.16 -16.48
CA ARG A 65 5.84 20.17 -15.45
C ARG A 65 6.54 18.82 -15.33
N ALA A 66 7.84 18.83 -14.97
CA ALA A 66 8.62 17.61 -14.73
C ALA A 66 8.26 16.85 -13.43
N PHE A 67 7.29 17.34 -12.69
CA PHE A 67 6.78 16.78 -11.45
C PHE A 67 5.26 16.93 -11.40
N GLN A 68 4.61 16.07 -10.62
CA GLN A 68 3.17 15.99 -10.51
C GLN A 68 2.74 15.81 -9.05
N ILE A 69 1.50 16.18 -8.76
CA ILE A 69 0.86 15.93 -7.46
C ILE A 69 0.01 14.67 -7.59
N ILE A 70 0.25 13.69 -6.74
CA ILE A 70 -0.50 12.44 -6.69
C ILE A 70 -1.13 12.24 -5.32
N GLU A 71 -2.30 11.62 -5.31
CA GLU A 71 -2.94 11.12 -4.10
C GLU A 71 -2.52 9.67 -3.87
N LYS A 72 -2.06 9.37 -2.67
CA LYS A 72 -1.74 8.04 -2.16
C LYS A 72 -2.67 7.68 -1.01
N ALA A 73 -2.60 6.44 -0.53
CA ALA A 73 -3.39 6.00 0.62
C ALA A 73 -3.16 6.83 1.89
N GLU A 74 -1.95 7.35 2.10
CA GLU A 74 -1.61 8.18 3.27
C GLU A 74 -1.83 9.69 3.05
N GLY A 75 -2.14 10.12 1.83
CA GLY A 75 -2.35 11.54 1.49
C GLY A 75 -1.69 11.97 0.18
N TRP A 76 -1.44 13.25 0.05
CA TRP A 76 -0.96 13.88 -1.17
C TRP A 76 0.57 14.05 -1.16
N GLN A 77 1.19 13.86 -2.30
CA GLN A 77 2.63 13.97 -2.45
C GLN A 77 3.02 14.58 -3.79
N LEU A 78 4.08 15.40 -3.79
CA LEU A 78 4.76 15.86 -4.98
C LEU A 78 5.78 14.81 -5.39
N VAL A 79 5.73 14.37 -6.64
CA VAL A 79 6.62 13.35 -7.21
C VAL A 79 7.10 13.77 -8.60
N THR A 80 8.21 13.22 -9.05
CA THR A 80 8.67 13.43 -10.43
C THR A 80 7.75 12.73 -11.42
N ASP A 81 7.53 13.32 -12.58
CA ASP A 81 6.77 12.67 -13.64
C ASP A 81 7.49 11.39 -14.11
N PRO A 82 6.77 10.27 -14.29
CA PRO A 82 7.35 9.00 -14.73
C PRO A 82 8.18 9.07 -16.01
N ALA A 83 7.91 10.03 -16.91
CA ALA A 83 8.70 10.24 -18.11
C ALA A 83 10.16 10.51 -17.80
N PHE A 84 10.49 11.09 -16.65
CA PHE A 84 11.85 11.43 -16.23
C PHE A 84 12.51 10.35 -15.35
N ALA A 85 11.83 9.24 -15.08
CA ALA A 85 12.30 8.21 -14.15
C ALA A 85 13.68 7.61 -14.51
N SER A 86 14.05 7.58 -15.79
CA SER A 86 15.35 7.06 -16.23
C SER A 86 16.51 7.96 -15.78
N TRP A 87 16.33 9.28 -15.81
CA TRP A 87 17.32 10.26 -15.39
C TRP A 87 17.39 10.34 -13.85
N VAL A 88 16.23 10.40 -13.19
CA VAL A 88 16.16 10.46 -11.73
C VAL A 88 16.86 9.26 -11.08
N ARG A 89 16.71 8.06 -11.66
CA ARG A 89 17.39 6.84 -11.18
C ARG A 89 18.92 6.93 -11.24
N GLN A 90 19.50 7.76 -12.08
CA GLN A 90 20.95 7.93 -12.13
C GLN A 90 21.51 8.73 -10.95
N LEU A 91 20.67 9.57 -10.33
CA LEU A 91 21.04 10.30 -9.11
C LEU A 91 21.10 9.40 -7.87
N PHE A 92 20.38 8.28 -7.91
CA PHE A 92 20.28 7.34 -6.80
C PHE A 92 20.70 5.94 -7.26
N PRO A 93 22.00 5.67 -7.42
CA PRO A 93 22.52 4.37 -7.88
C PRO A 93 22.38 3.29 -6.82
N LEU A 94 21.31 3.33 -6.01
CA LEU A 94 20.97 2.26 -5.10
C LEU A 94 20.73 0.98 -5.89
N ALA A 95 21.20 -0.14 -5.34
CA ALA A 95 20.96 -1.46 -5.90
C ALA A 95 19.47 -1.58 -6.29
N LYS A 96 19.20 -1.86 -7.57
CA LYS A 96 17.84 -2.07 -8.06
C LYS A 96 17.17 -3.05 -7.10
N PRO A 97 16.09 -2.68 -6.42
CA PRO A 97 15.40 -3.67 -5.60
C PRO A 97 15.10 -4.85 -6.51
N ALA A 98 15.54 -6.04 -6.12
CA ALA A 98 15.35 -7.23 -6.92
C ALA A 98 13.86 -7.34 -7.24
N ARG A 99 13.51 -7.40 -8.53
CA ARG A 99 12.11 -7.52 -8.96
C ARG A 99 11.50 -8.74 -8.28
N LEU A 100 10.23 -8.67 -7.92
CA LEU A 100 9.50 -9.86 -7.51
C LEU A 100 9.51 -10.86 -8.66
N THR A 101 9.79 -12.11 -8.35
CA THR A 101 9.67 -13.20 -9.33
C THR A 101 8.20 -13.39 -9.72
N ALA A 102 7.92 -14.05 -10.85
CA ALA A 102 6.55 -14.37 -11.23
C ALA A 102 5.80 -15.14 -10.12
N PRO A 103 6.38 -16.19 -9.48
CA PRO A 103 5.77 -16.81 -8.32
C PRO A 103 5.50 -15.87 -7.15
N GLY A 104 6.39 -14.89 -6.92
CA GLY A 104 6.20 -13.85 -5.90
C GLY A 104 5.01 -12.96 -6.19
N LEU A 105 4.86 -12.50 -7.43
CA LEU A 105 3.74 -11.66 -7.85
C LEU A 105 2.40 -12.41 -7.78
N GLU A 106 2.36 -13.67 -8.20
CA GLU A 106 1.16 -14.50 -8.13
C GLU A 106 0.71 -14.73 -6.67
N THR A 107 1.65 -15.06 -5.77
CA THR A 107 1.36 -15.23 -4.35
C THR A 107 0.87 -13.93 -3.71
N LEU A 108 1.54 -12.81 -4.01
CA LEU A 108 1.16 -11.49 -3.53
C LEU A 108 -0.24 -11.09 -4.02
N ALA A 109 -0.56 -11.38 -5.29
CA ALA A 109 -1.89 -11.13 -5.85
C ALA A 109 -2.98 -11.91 -5.10
N ILE A 110 -2.78 -13.22 -4.86
CA ILE A 110 -3.76 -14.02 -4.10
C ILE A 110 -3.99 -13.40 -2.73
N ILE A 111 -2.93 -13.02 -2.01
CA ILE A 111 -3.06 -12.38 -0.70
C ILE A 111 -3.84 -11.06 -0.84
N ALA A 112 -3.47 -10.18 -1.77
CA ALA A 112 -4.10 -8.88 -1.95
C ALA A 112 -5.61 -8.95 -2.23
N TYR A 113 -6.05 -9.93 -3.03
CA TYR A 113 -7.46 -10.10 -3.36
C TYR A 113 -8.27 -10.87 -2.31
N ARG A 114 -7.62 -11.66 -1.45
CA ARG A 114 -8.30 -12.62 -0.56
C ARG A 114 -8.07 -12.39 0.93
N GLN A 115 -7.28 -11.39 1.27
CA GLN A 115 -6.98 -11.07 2.66
C GLN A 115 -8.23 -10.77 3.50
N PRO A 116 -8.23 -11.15 4.79
CA PRO A 116 -7.19 -11.92 5.48
C PRO A 116 -7.22 -13.40 5.08
N ILE A 117 -6.05 -14.00 4.78
CA ILE A 117 -5.94 -15.36 4.25
C ILE A 117 -4.87 -16.17 4.97
N THR A 118 -5.05 -17.49 5.11
CA THR A 118 -4.04 -18.38 5.69
C THR A 118 -3.02 -18.83 4.64
N ARG A 119 -1.84 -19.26 5.09
CA ARG A 119 -0.84 -19.87 4.20
C ARG A 119 -1.40 -21.06 3.45
N ALA A 120 -2.10 -21.95 4.16
CA ALA A 120 -2.67 -23.18 3.56
C ALA A 120 -3.66 -22.88 2.43
N ASP A 121 -4.48 -21.83 2.58
CA ASP A 121 -5.41 -21.40 1.52
C ASP A 121 -4.67 -20.85 0.30
N VAL A 122 -3.60 -20.08 0.51
CA VAL A 122 -2.77 -19.61 -0.60
C VAL A 122 -2.10 -20.78 -1.31
N GLU A 123 -1.54 -21.76 -0.57
CA GLU A 123 -0.96 -22.97 -1.12
C GLU A 123 -1.98 -23.82 -1.90
N ALA A 124 -3.22 -23.90 -1.41
CA ALA A 124 -4.29 -24.60 -2.11
C ALA A 124 -4.60 -23.99 -3.49
N VAL A 125 -4.56 -22.65 -3.58
CA VAL A 125 -4.73 -21.94 -4.85
C VAL A 125 -3.52 -22.10 -5.76
N ARG A 126 -2.29 -22.04 -5.18
CA ARG A 126 -1.04 -22.08 -5.93
C ARG A 126 -0.65 -23.50 -6.37
N GLY A 127 -1.10 -24.52 -5.65
CA GLY A 127 -0.69 -25.92 -5.85
C GLY A 127 0.75 -26.25 -5.46
N VAL A 128 1.45 -25.32 -4.81
CA VAL A 128 2.87 -25.45 -4.41
C VAL A 128 3.11 -24.81 -3.05
N ASN A 129 4.18 -25.26 -2.36
CA ASN A 129 4.63 -24.61 -1.13
C ASN A 129 5.08 -23.16 -1.38
N ILE A 130 4.71 -22.25 -0.49
CA ILE A 130 4.98 -20.81 -0.62
C ILE A 130 5.86 -20.25 0.50
N ASP A 131 6.41 -21.06 1.42
CA ASP A 131 7.14 -20.59 2.59
C ASP A 131 8.23 -19.57 2.25
N GLY A 132 9.12 -19.89 1.32
CA GLY A 132 10.20 -19.00 0.91
C GLY A 132 9.71 -17.72 0.21
N VAL A 133 8.61 -17.83 -0.56
CA VAL A 133 7.99 -16.69 -1.22
C VAL A 133 7.33 -15.78 -0.20
N LEU A 134 6.57 -16.35 0.72
CA LEU A 134 5.86 -15.61 1.78
C LEU A 134 6.85 -14.88 2.70
N GLN A 135 7.94 -15.54 3.09
CA GLN A 135 9.01 -14.92 3.86
C GLN A 135 9.61 -13.73 3.11
N THR A 136 9.93 -13.88 1.82
CA THR A 136 10.45 -12.79 0.99
C THR A 136 9.49 -11.62 0.90
N LEU A 137 8.18 -11.87 0.79
CA LEU A 137 7.16 -10.81 0.75
C LEU A 137 7.07 -10.05 2.08
N MET A 138 7.20 -10.75 3.21
CA MET A 138 7.24 -10.14 4.55
C MET A 138 8.53 -9.34 4.77
N GLU A 139 9.69 -9.87 4.40
CA GLU A 139 10.98 -9.17 4.48
C GLU A 139 11.00 -7.88 3.66
N ARG A 140 10.27 -7.86 2.54
CA ARG A 140 10.09 -6.65 1.71
C ARG A 140 9.01 -5.72 2.23
N GLY A 141 8.34 -6.05 3.32
CA GLY A 141 7.28 -5.23 3.90
C GLY A 141 5.99 -5.19 3.06
N LEU A 142 5.80 -6.08 2.09
CA LEU A 142 4.60 -6.12 1.24
C LEU A 142 3.44 -6.85 1.90
N VAL A 143 3.75 -7.83 2.78
CA VAL A 143 2.79 -8.66 3.52
C VAL A 143 3.11 -8.63 5.00
N LYS A 144 2.09 -8.69 5.84
CA LYS A 144 2.18 -8.75 7.31
C LYS A 144 1.26 -9.81 7.87
N ILE A 145 1.53 -10.26 9.10
CA ILE A 145 0.64 -11.08 9.90
C ILE A 145 -0.30 -10.15 10.67
N VAL A 146 -1.62 -10.45 10.63
CA VAL A 146 -2.65 -9.64 11.30
C VAL A 146 -3.38 -10.37 12.40
N GLY A 147 -3.15 -11.66 12.55
CA GLY A 147 -3.78 -12.46 13.59
C GLY A 147 -3.70 -13.96 13.32
N ARG A 148 -4.64 -14.68 13.92
CA ARG A 148 -4.82 -16.13 13.72
C ARG A 148 -6.28 -16.42 13.40
N ALA A 149 -6.50 -17.38 12.51
CA ALA A 149 -7.86 -17.84 12.20
C ALA A 149 -8.48 -18.62 13.37
N GLU A 150 -9.78 -18.54 13.53
CA GLU A 150 -10.54 -19.27 14.55
C GLU A 150 -10.99 -20.65 14.06
N ILE A 151 -10.05 -21.41 13.51
CA ILE A 151 -10.22 -22.77 13.01
C ILE A 151 -9.19 -23.70 13.68
N PRO A 152 -9.39 -25.03 13.65
CA PRO A 152 -8.44 -25.99 14.22
C PRO A 152 -7.00 -25.73 13.73
N GLY A 153 -6.05 -25.73 14.66
CA GLY A 153 -4.66 -25.37 14.38
C GLY A 153 -4.36 -23.86 14.46
N ARG A 154 -5.35 -22.98 14.54
CA ARG A 154 -5.23 -21.51 14.66
C ARG A 154 -4.13 -20.92 13.77
N PRO A 155 -4.17 -21.16 12.44
CA PRO A 155 -3.12 -20.74 11.54
C PRO A 155 -3.05 -19.19 11.47
N LEU A 156 -1.87 -18.68 11.12
CA LEU A 156 -1.64 -17.25 10.92
C LEU A 156 -2.44 -16.73 9.74
N LEU A 157 -2.93 -15.51 9.88
CA LEU A 157 -3.61 -14.73 8.84
C LEU A 157 -2.67 -13.66 8.29
N TYR A 158 -2.65 -13.53 6.97
CA TYR A 158 -1.79 -12.62 6.22
C TYR A 158 -2.62 -11.57 5.48
N GLU A 159 -2.09 -10.36 5.46
CA GLU A 159 -2.62 -9.21 4.71
C GLU A 159 -1.49 -8.43 4.05
N THR A 160 -1.84 -7.62 3.05
CA THR A 160 -0.94 -6.61 2.50
C THR A 160 -0.72 -5.46 3.49
N THR A 161 0.34 -4.72 3.28
CA THR A 161 0.71 -3.57 4.13
C THR A 161 0.32 -2.25 3.46
N GLN A 162 0.48 -1.13 4.18
CA GLN A 162 0.42 0.20 3.57
C GLN A 162 1.49 0.37 2.48
N PHE A 163 2.71 -0.14 2.71
CA PHE A 163 3.78 -0.11 1.72
C PHE A 163 3.41 -0.82 0.41
N PHE A 164 2.58 -1.88 0.46
CA PHE A 164 2.02 -2.50 -0.75
C PHE A 164 1.19 -1.49 -1.56
N LEU A 165 0.28 -0.76 -0.93
CA LEU A 165 -0.55 0.24 -1.61
C LEU A 165 0.33 1.33 -2.23
N ASP A 166 1.28 1.85 -1.48
CA ASP A 166 2.23 2.87 -1.94
C ASP A 166 3.10 2.38 -3.11
N HIS A 167 3.56 1.12 -3.03
CA HIS A 167 4.40 0.50 -4.06
C HIS A 167 3.68 0.33 -5.41
N PHE A 168 2.39 0.01 -5.37
CA PHE A 168 1.55 -0.15 -6.56
C PHE A 168 0.79 1.12 -6.94
N GLY A 169 0.94 2.21 -6.19
CA GLY A 169 0.28 3.49 -6.44
C GLY A 169 -1.24 3.45 -6.23
N LEU A 170 -1.70 2.62 -5.30
CA LEU A 170 -3.12 2.45 -4.96
C LEU A 170 -3.48 3.31 -3.74
N ARG A 171 -4.68 3.86 -3.71
CA ARG A 171 -5.24 4.55 -2.53
C ARG A 171 -5.92 3.56 -1.58
N SER A 172 -6.51 2.50 -2.13
CA SER A 172 -7.15 1.42 -1.38
C SER A 172 -7.11 0.12 -2.16
N LEU A 173 -7.44 -0.99 -1.50
CA LEU A 173 -7.56 -2.30 -2.14
C LEU A 173 -8.70 -2.38 -3.16
N ASP A 174 -9.66 -1.46 -3.09
CA ASP A 174 -10.81 -1.42 -4.00
C ASP A 174 -10.42 -0.88 -5.39
N GLU A 175 -9.23 -0.27 -5.52
CA GLU A 175 -8.65 0.13 -6.80
C GLU A 175 -7.94 -1.02 -7.54
N LEU A 176 -7.86 -2.21 -6.94
CA LEU A 176 -7.33 -3.39 -7.62
C LEU A 176 -8.23 -3.76 -8.83
N PRO A 177 -7.64 -4.12 -9.97
CA PRO A 177 -8.42 -4.52 -11.15
C PRO A 177 -9.34 -5.71 -10.85
N ASN A 178 -10.59 -5.66 -11.32
CA ASN A 178 -11.59 -6.75 -11.17
C ASN A 178 -11.77 -7.25 -9.72
N VAL A 179 -11.64 -6.35 -8.73
CA VAL A 179 -11.62 -6.70 -7.31
C VAL A 179 -12.88 -7.46 -6.88
N GLU A 180 -14.05 -7.04 -7.31
CA GLU A 180 -15.35 -7.66 -6.99
C GLU A 180 -15.43 -9.10 -7.49
N GLU A 181 -15.07 -9.32 -8.76
CA GLU A 181 -15.07 -10.65 -9.39
C GLU A 181 -14.07 -11.59 -8.71
N LEU A 182 -12.85 -11.12 -8.46
CA LEU A 182 -11.77 -11.94 -7.90
C LEU A 182 -11.95 -12.22 -6.41
N ARG A 183 -12.60 -11.33 -5.66
CA ARG A 183 -12.99 -11.59 -4.25
C ARG A 183 -14.05 -12.66 -4.13
N THR A 184 -15.02 -12.69 -5.05
CA THR A 184 -16.17 -13.61 -4.99
C THR A 184 -15.91 -14.95 -5.68
N ARG A 185 -14.90 -15.05 -6.54
CA ARG A 185 -14.59 -16.29 -7.27
C ARG A 185 -14.24 -17.43 -6.32
N HIS A 186 -14.93 -18.57 -6.47
CA HIS A 186 -14.64 -19.79 -5.70
C HIS A 186 -13.24 -20.29 -6.07
N LEU A 187 -12.33 -20.24 -5.10
CA LEU A 187 -10.99 -20.82 -5.19
C LEU A 187 -10.90 -22.07 -4.32
N PRO A 188 -9.96 -22.99 -4.61
CA PRO A 188 -9.68 -24.11 -3.72
C PRO A 188 -9.40 -23.59 -2.30
N VAL A 189 -10.04 -24.20 -1.29
CA VAL A 189 -9.75 -23.94 0.13
C VAL A 189 -8.95 -25.12 0.64
N ALA A 190 -8.00 -24.88 1.53
CA ALA A 190 -7.30 -25.96 2.19
C ALA A 190 -8.32 -26.87 2.91
N GLY A 191 -8.32 -28.14 2.58
CA GLY A 191 -9.11 -29.15 3.33
C GLY A 191 -8.68 -29.18 4.80
N PRO A 192 -9.51 -29.71 5.71
CA PRO A 192 -9.10 -29.90 7.10
C PRO A 192 -7.79 -30.69 7.14
N PRO A 193 -6.86 -30.33 8.06
CA PRO A 193 -5.57 -31.01 8.14
C PRO A 193 -5.79 -32.51 8.27
N SER A 194 -5.23 -33.29 7.35
CA SER A 194 -5.25 -34.75 7.41
C SER A 194 -4.63 -35.16 8.75
N GLN A 195 -5.41 -35.84 9.57
CA GLN A 195 -4.88 -36.43 10.81
C GLN A 195 -3.69 -37.33 10.45
N PRO A 196 -2.58 -37.27 11.20
CA PRO A 196 -1.48 -38.20 10.98
C PRO A 196 -2.03 -39.63 11.15
N ALA A 197 -1.81 -40.47 10.16
CA ALA A 197 -2.19 -41.86 10.22
C ALA A 197 -1.57 -42.49 11.47
N VAL A 198 -2.40 -42.94 12.40
CA VAL A 198 -1.94 -43.72 13.55
C VAL A 198 -1.40 -45.02 13.01
N PRO A 199 -0.14 -45.37 13.22
CA PRO A 199 0.37 -46.66 12.78
C PRO A 199 -0.42 -47.78 13.45
N ALA A 200 -1.03 -48.65 12.66
CA ALA A 200 -1.76 -49.81 13.15
C ALA A 200 -0.80 -50.66 14.01
N ALA A 201 -1.16 -50.81 15.28
CA ALA A 201 -0.47 -51.70 16.20
C ALA A 201 -0.55 -53.13 15.60
N THR A 202 0.56 -53.66 15.19
CA THR A 202 0.72 -55.09 14.85
C THR A 202 0.39 -55.91 16.09
N ALA A 203 -0.80 -56.49 16.13
CA ALA A 203 -1.13 -57.55 17.07
C ALA A 203 -0.28 -58.74 16.75
N ASN A 204 0.73 -58.97 17.57
CA ASN A 204 1.51 -60.18 17.56
C ASN A 204 0.78 -61.22 18.40
N SER A 205 0.11 -62.18 17.76
CA SER A 205 -0.43 -63.38 18.41
C SER A 205 0.52 -64.51 18.10
N GLY A 206 1.04 -65.12 19.12
CA GLY A 206 1.85 -66.30 19.07
C GLY A 206 2.43 -66.69 20.43
#